data_3d681f245a1dabcb6e02434e2660c5d4
#
_entry.id   3d681f245a1dabcb6e02434e2660c5d4
#
_cell.length_a   1.000
_cell.length_b   1.000
_cell.length_c   1.000
_cell.angle_alpha   90.00
_cell.angle_beta   90.00
_cell.angle_gamma   90.00
#
_symmetry.space_group_name_H-M   'P 1'
#
loop_
_entity.id
_entity.type
_entity.pdbx_description
1 polymer ?
#
loop_
_entity_poly.entity_id
_entity_poly.type
_entity_poly.pdbx_seq_one_letter_code
_entity_poly.pdbx_strand_id
1 'polypeptide(L)'
;DNNLFHIDEGDVFYDFIGDQGPLRFISDNFKDLLENNGVKGVSFIPIKIYGSRLQYYALLETQIDSICEHDSDGDHIYGTFQIDFTSWNGEELFYLKDSGAIVCSLRVKELIERHNISNVSFEGLDKY
;
A
#
# COMPACT_ATOMS: atom_id res chain seq x y z
N ASP A 1 7.06 -10.00 21.63
CA ASP A 1 7.38 -10.30 20.25
C ASP A 1 7.11 -9.10 19.36
N ASN A 2 8.11 -8.69 18.61
CA ASN A 2 8.06 -7.47 17.78
C ASN A 2 7.08 -7.58 16.61
N ASN A 3 6.62 -8.78 16.28
CA ASN A 3 5.77 -9.03 15.12
C ASN A 3 4.33 -9.36 15.50
N LEU A 4 3.90 -8.98 16.71
CA LEU A 4 2.53 -9.20 17.17
C LEU A 4 1.76 -7.88 17.16
N PHE A 5 0.59 -7.93 16.55
CA PHE A 5 -0.34 -6.80 16.48
C PHE A 5 -1.72 -7.26 16.92
N HIS A 6 -2.47 -6.35 17.51
CA HIS A 6 -3.81 -6.65 18.02
C HIS A 6 -4.87 -6.01 17.12
N ILE A 7 -5.86 -6.80 16.76
CA ILE A 7 -7.05 -6.30 16.08
C ILE A 7 -8.08 -5.96 17.13
N ASP A 8 -8.39 -4.68 17.27
CA ASP A 8 -9.25 -4.19 18.35
C ASP A 8 -10.74 -4.41 18.11
N GLU A 9 -11.16 -4.57 16.86
CA GLU A 9 -12.57 -4.57 16.51
C GLU A 9 -13.00 -5.85 15.83
N GLY A 10 -13.89 -6.59 16.51
CA GLY A 10 -14.72 -7.62 15.94
C GLY A 10 -14.00 -8.82 15.38
N ASP A 11 -14.75 -9.63 14.66
CA ASP A 11 -14.30 -10.89 14.08
C ASP A 11 -13.99 -10.79 12.60
N VAL A 12 -13.98 -9.57 12.03
CA VAL A 12 -13.79 -9.38 10.61
C VAL A 12 -12.31 -9.14 10.31
N PHE A 13 -11.73 -10.03 9.51
CA PHE A 13 -10.35 -9.95 9.09
C PHE A 13 -10.31 -9.62 7.59
N TYR A 14 -9.82 -8.44 7.27
CA TYR A 14 -9.74 -7.96 5.89
C TYR A 14 -8.45 -8.41 5.23
N ASP A 15 -8.46 -8.44 3.90
CA ASP A 15 -7.25 -8.70 3.11
C ASP A 15 -6.24 -7.57 3.25
N PHE A 16 -6.70 -6.34 3.47
CA PHE A 16 -5.85 -5.18 3.63
C PHE A 16 -6.21 -4.46 4.92
N ILE A 17 -5.21 -4.35 5.80
CA ILE A 17 -5.37 -3.67 7.09
C ILE A 17 -4.33 -2.57 7.15
N GLY A 18 -4.80 -1.32 7.13
CA GLY A 18 -3.95 -0.18 7.40
C GLY A 18 -4.11 0.21 8.86
N ASP A 19 -3.02 0.59 9.50
CA ASP A 19 -3.13 1.28 10.76
C ASP A 19 -3.00 2.80 10.53
N GLN A 20 -2.98 3.58 11.58
CA GLN A 20 -2.86 5.03 11.46
C GLN A 20 -1.42 5.48 11.22
N GLY A 21 -0.48 4.57 11.22
CA GLY A 21 0.93 4.81 10.95
C GLY A 21 1.34 4.37 9.56
N PRO A 22 2.64 4.21 9.32
CA PRO A 22 3.15 3.82 8.01
C PRO A 22 3.03 2.33 7.70
N LEU A 23 2.57 1.53 8.63
CA LEU A 23 2.51 0.07 8.46
C LEU A 23 1.20 -0.35 7.82
N ARG A 24 1.31 -1.26 6.87
CA ARG A 24 0.18 -1.89 6.21
C ARG A 24 0.34 -3.39 6.27
N PHE A 25 -0.77 -4.07 6.51
CA PHE A 25 -0.77 -5.52 6.63
C PHE A 25 -1.69 -6.12 5.59
N ILE A 26 -1.25 -7.19 4.99
CA ILE A 26 -2.04 -7.87 3.95
C ILE A 26 -2.20 -9.34 4.30
N SER A 27 -3.32 -9.90 3.86
CA SER A 27 -3.62 -11.32 4.02
C SER A 27 -2.72 -12.16 3.15
N ASP A 28 -2.65 -13.45 3.46
CA ASP A 28 -2.00 -14.44 2.61
C ASP A 28 -2.59 -14.43 1.19
N ASN A 29 -3.90 -14.29 1.09
CA ASN A 29 -4.61 -14.21 -0.18
C ASN A 29 -4.14 -13.01 -1.03
N PHE A 30 -4.03 -11.85 -0.42
CA PHE A 30 -3.56 -10.65 -1.12
C PHE A 30 -2.07 -10.75 -1.49
N LYS A 31 -1.26 -11.26 -0.58
CA LYS A 31 0.16 -11.49 -0.84
C LYS A 31 0.35 -12.45 -2.02
N ASP A 32 -0.38 -13.55 -2.04
CA ASP A 32 -0.29 -14.53 -3.13
C ASP A 32 -0.71 -13.92 -4.46
N LEU A 33 -1.74 -13.08 -4.46
CA LEU A 33 -2.17 -12.37 -5.67
C LEU A 33 -1.04 -11.51 -6.25
N LEU A 34 -0.39 -10.74 -5.41
CA LEU A 34 0.71 -9.86 -5.84
C LEU A 34 1.93 -10.66 -6.29
N GLU A 35 2.29 -11.68 -5.53
CA GLU A 35 3.49 -12.48 -5.81
C GLU A 35 3.30 -13.35 -7.05
N ASN A 36 2.17 -14.02 -7.19
CA ASN A 36 1.90 -14.90 -8.32
C ASN A 36 1.76 -14.15 -9.65
N ASN A 37 1.44 -12.87 -9.60
CA ASN A 37 1.33 -12.04 -10.79
C ASN A 37 2.58 -11.19 -11.04
N GLY A 38 3.64 -11.42 -10.28
CA GLY A 38 4.92 -10.75 -10.49
C GLY A 38 4.86 -9.24 -10.31
N VAL A 39 4.02 -8.76 -9.39
CA VAL A 39 3.89 -7.32 -9.13
C VAL A 39 5.20 -6.80 -8.55
N LYS A 40 5.80 -5.82 -9.21
CA LYS A 40 7.07 -5.22 -8.80
C LYS A 40 6.84 -4.05 -7.86
N GLY A 41 7.81 -3.86 -6.95
CA GLY A 41 7.82 -2.72 -6.04
C GLY A 41 7.44 -3.05 -4.61
N VAL A 42 7.18 -4.32 -4.31
CA VAL A 42 6.75 -4.74 -2.97
C VAL A 42 7.56 -5.92 -2.47
N SER A 43 7.68 -5.99 -1.17
CA SER A 43 8.17 -7.17 -0.46
C SER A 43 7.31 -7.39 0.77
N PHE A 44 7.47 -8.55 1.40
CA PHE A 44 6.56 -9.00 2.46
C PHE A 44 7.34 -9.54 3.64
N ILE A 45 6.92 -9.18 4.84
CA ILE A 45 7.47 -9.73 6.08
C ILE A 45 6.35 -10.45 6.82
N PRO A 46 6.49 -11.76 7.10
CA PRO A 46 5.47 -12.46 7.87
C PRO A 46 5.29 -11.83 9.24
N ILE A 47 4.04 -11.64 9.62
CA ILE A 47 3.67 -11.14 10.94
C ILE A 47 2.58 -12.00 11.53
N LYS A 48 2.37 -11.85 12.82
CA LYS A 48 1.28 -12.51 13.51
C LYS A 48 0.38 -11.47 14.14
N ILE A 49 -0.90 -11.52 13.80
CA ILE A 49 -1.89 -10.61 14.38
C ILE A 49 -2.61 -11.34 15.49
N TYR A 50 -2.56 -10.77 16.70
CA TYR A 50 -3.20 -11.35 17.87
C TYR A 50 -4.71 -11.47 17.64
N GLY A 51 -5.25 -12.64 17.93
CA GLY A 51 -6.68 -12.92 17.74
C GLY A 51 -7.01 -13.47 16.35
N SER A 52 -6.06 -13.52 15.43
CA SER A 52 -6.27 -14.09 14.12
C SER A 52 -5.58 -15.44 13.97
N ARG A 53 -6.25 -16.38 13.30
CA ARG A 53 -5.66 -17.65 12.87
C ARG A 53 -5.08 -17.54 11.45
N LEU A 54 -5.38 -16.44 10.76
CA LEU A 54 -4.95 -16.24 9.39
C LEU A 54 -3.52 -15.71 9.37
N GLN A 55 -2.78 -16.09 8.36
CA GLN A 55 -1.43 -15.58 8.14
C GLN A 55 -1.51 -14.18 7.52
N TYR A 56 -0.79 -13.23 8.10
CA TYR A 56 -0.67 -11.88 7.59
C TYR A 56 0.79 -11.52 7.33
N TYR A 57 0.98 -10.50 6.53
CA TYR A 57 2.29 -9.97 6.16
C TYR A 57 2.29 -8.46 6.27
N ALA A 58 3.39 -7.90 6.73
CA ALA A 58 3.63 -6.48 6.54
C ALA A 58 4.00 -6.24 5.09
N LEU A 59 3.33 -5.28 4.46
CA LEU A 59 3.60 -4.88 3.08
C LEU A 59 4.65 -3.77 3.08
N LEU A 60 5.76 -4.00 2.39
CA LEU A 60 6.82 -3.01 2.23
C LEU A 60 6.85 -2.57 0.78
N GLU A 61 6.61 -1.27 0.55
CA GLU A 61 6.59 -0.69 -0.78
C GLU A 61 7.89 0.04 -1.07
N THR A 62 8.38 -0.07 -2.30
CA THR A 62 9.47 0.77 -2.78
C THR A 62 9.01 2.23 -2.77
N GLN A 63 9.87 3.13 -2.32
CA GLN A 63 9.60 4.57 -2.41
C GLN A 63 10.03 5.09 -3.77
N ILE A 64 9.13 5.80 -4.42
CA ILE A 64 9.39 6.49 -5.70
C ILE A 64 9.31 7.99 -5.43
N ASP A 65 10.25 8.74 -5.97
CA ASP A 65 10.30 10.18 -5.78
C ASP A 65 9.09 10.88 -6.38
N SER A 66 8.69 11.97 -5.76
CA SER A 66 7.58 12.80 -6.22
C SER A 66 8.05 14.21 -6.53
N ILE A 67 7.25 14.89 -7.33
CA ILE A 67 7.37 16.32 -7.59
C ILE A 67 6.04 16.95 -7.21
N CYS A 68 6.08 18.07 -6.51
CA CYS A 68 4.87 18.83 -6.20
C CYS A 68 5.19 20.32 -6.12
N GLU A 69 4.15 21.13 -6.15
CA GLU A 69 4.26 22.57 -5.89
C GLU A 69 4.34 22.81 -4.38
N HIS A 70 4.99 23.90 -4.02
CA HIS A 70 5.15 24.34 -2.63
C HIS A 70 4.58 25.74 -2.46
N ASP A 71 4.01 26.02 -1.29
CA ASP A 71 3.54 27.35 -0.97
C ASP A 71 4.69 28.25 -0.51
N SER A 72 4.37 29.49 -0.15
CA SER A 72 5.37 30.48 0.27
C SER A 72 6.14 30.08 1.54
N ASP A 73 5.58 29.18 2.35
CA ASP A 73 6.21 28.69 3.57
C ASP A 73 7.04 27.41 3.32
N GLY A 74 7.06 26.92 2.08
CA GLY A 74 7.77 25.71 1.70
C GLY A 74 6.99 24.43 1.93
N ASP A 75 5.71 24.52 2.29
CA ASP A 75 4.87 23.34 2.50
C ASP A 75 4.37 22.78 1.18
N HIS A 76 4.20 21.45 1.12
CA HIS A 76 3.66 20.77 -0.05
C HIS A 76 2.22 21.20 -0.31
N ILE A 77 1.90 21.46 -1.57
CA ILE A 77 0.52 21.75 -1.98
C ILE A 77 -0.11 20.45 -2.47
N TYR A 78 -1.07 19.92 -1.72
CA TYR A 78 -1.78 18.71 -2.10
C TYR A 78 -2.64 18.96 -3.35
N GLY A 79 -2.81 17.93 -4.16
CA GLY A 79 -3.42 18.03 -5.48
C GLY A 79 -2.41 18.32 -6.59
N THR A 80 -1.14 18.53 -6.25
CA THR A 80 -0.09 18.85 -7.23
C THR A 80 0.99 17.76 -7.33
N PHE A 81 0.87 16.69 -6.55
CA PHE A 81 1.86 15.61 -6.57
C PHE A 81 1.88 14.88 -7.90
N GLN A 82 3.07 14.69 -8.43
CA GLN A 82 3.32 13.93 -9.65
C GLN A 82 4.45 12.94 -9.40
N ILE A 83 4.47 11.87 -10.16
CA ILE A 83 5.52 10.86 -10.08
C ILE A 83 6.78 11.41 -10.76
N ASP A 84 7.90 11.34 -10.05
CA ASP A 84 9.21 11.58 -10.66
C ASP A 84 9.72 10.24 -11.20
N PHE A 85 9.58 10.04 -12.49
CA PHE A 85 9.92 8.77 -13.13
C PHE A 85 11.41 8.47 -13.19
N THR A 86 12.28 9.41 -12.81
CA THR A 86 13.73 9.17 -12.82
C THR A 86 14.15 8.06 -11.86
N SER A 87 13.41 7.87 -10.77
CA SER A 87 13.66 6.80 -9.78
C SER A 87 12.84 5.54 -10.05
N TRP A 88 11.95 5.56 -11.04
CA TRP A 88 11.03 4.47 -11.30
C TRP A 88 11.67 3.40 -12.20
N ASN A 89 11.58 2.15 -11.80
CA ASN A 89 12.15 0.98 -12.51
C ASN A 89 11.08 -0.04 -12.88
N GLY A 90 9.87 0.40 -13.17
CA GLY A 90 8.78 -0.49 -13.55
C GLY A 90 7.95 -1.00 -12.38
N GLU A 91 8.09 -0.41 -11.21
CA GLU A 91 7.26 -0.77 -10.04
C GLU A 91 5.79 -0.54 -10.39
N GLU A 92 4.95 -1.51 -10.04
CA GLU A 92 3.52 -1.44 -10.29
C GLU A 92 2.71 -1.16 -9.02
N LEU A 93 3.35 -1.27 -7.86
CA LEU A 93 2.78 -0.90 -6.57
C LEU A 93 3.92 -0.29 -5.76
N PHE A 94 3.76 0.96 -5.35
CA PHE A 94 4.84 1.69 -4.69
C PHE A 94 4.28 2.83 -3.84
N TYR A 95 5.12 3.34 -2.96
CA TYR A 95 4.79 4.51 -2.16
C TYR A 95 5.33 5.76 -2.85
N LEU A 96 4.47 6.74 -3.08
CA LEU A 96 4.88 8.02 -3.65
C LEU A 96 5.35 8.93 -2.52
N LYS A 97 6.63 9.21 -2.51
CA LYS A 97 7.29 9.95 -1.43
C LYS A 97 6.58 11.27 -1.14
N ASP A 98 6.42 11.57 0.15
CA ASP A 98 5.80 12.78 0.70
C ASP A 98 4.31 12.95 0.42
N SER A 99 3.71 12.16 -0.46
CA SER A 99 2.29 12.31 -0.82
C SER A 99 1.35 11.61 0.15
N GLY A 100 1.84 10.61 0.89
CA GLY A 100 0.97 9.75 1.69
C GLY A 100 0.25 8.69 0.88
N ALA A 101 0.49 8.61 -0.43
CA ALA A 101 -0.24 7.71 -1.32
C ALA A 101 0.54 6.44 -1.62
N ILE A 102 -0.17 5.31 -1.58
CA ILE A 102 0.28 4.09 -2.27
C ILE A 102 -0.31 4.15 -3.67
N VAL A 103 0.54 4.00 -4.66
CA VAL A 103 0.16 4.08 -6.07
C VAL A 103 0.26 2.70 -6.69
N CYS A 104 -0.72 2.35 -7.50
CA CYS A 104 -0.65 1.10 -8.25
C CYS A 104 -0.97 1.32 -9.73
N SER A 105 -0.50 0.40 -10.56
CA SER A 105 -0.83 0.38 -11.99
C SER A 105 -2.28 -0.03 -12.20
N LEU A 106 -2.80 0.24 -13.40
CA LEU A 106 -4.13 -0.23 -13.79
C LEU A 106 -4.22 -1.77 -13.72
N ARG A 107 -3.16 -2.46 -14.11
CA ARG A 107 -3.11 -3.93 -14.04
C ARG A 107 -3.32 -4.42 -12.61
N VAL A 108 -2.63 -3.83 -11.66
CA VAL A 108 -2.76 -4.21 -10.24
C VAL A 108 -4.16 -3.88 -9.71
N LYS A 109 -4.69 -2.70 -10.08
CA LYS A 109 -6.07 -2.33 -9.71
C LYS A 109 -7.06 -3.38 -10.20
N GLU A 110 -6.96 -3.78 -11.45
CA GLU A 110 -7.85 -4.79 -12.03
C GLU A 110 -7.71 -6.16 -11.38
N LEU A 111 -6.48 -6.56 -11.04
CA LEU A 111 -6.24 -7.80 -10.30
C LEU A 111 -6.95 -7.78 -8.94
N ILE A 112 -6.79 -6.68 -8.20
CA ILE A 112 -7.41 -6.51 -6.88
C ILE A 112 -8.93 -6.57 -7.00
N GLU A 113 -9.50 -5.86 -7.95
CA GLU A 113 -10.95 -5.84 -8.15
C GLU A 113 -11.50 -7.19 -8.58
N ARG A 114 -10.82 -7.85 -9.51
CA ARG A 114 -11.24 -9.16 -10.02
C ARG A 114 -11.23 -10.25 -8.97
N HIS A 115 -10.29 -10.19 -8.02
CA HIS A 115 -10.15 -11.18 -6.96
C HIS A 115 -10.86 -10.78 -5.67
N ASN A 116 -11.63 -9.71 -5.70
CA ASN A 116 -12.44 -9.25 -4.58
C ASN A 116 -11.62 -9.07 -3.28
N ILE A 117 -10.42 -8.52 -3.40
CA ILE A 117 -9.59 -8.21 -2.24
C ILE A 117 -10.34 -7.18 -1.39
N SER A 118 -10.57 -7.51 -0.12
CA SER A 118 -11.40 -6.69 0.77
C SER A 118 -10.65 -5.50 1.34
N ASN A 119 -11.41 -4.45 1.62
CA ASN A 119 -10.96 -3.23 2.28
C ASN A 119 -9.92 -2.44 1.48
N VAL A 120 -10.02 -2.49 0.16
CA VAL A 120 -9.20 -1.68 -0.76
C VAL A 120 -10.12 -0.83 -1.61
N SER A 121 -9.83 0.46 -1.68
CA SER A 121 -10.53 1.37 -2.58
C SER A 121 -9.50 2.19 -3.36
N PHE A 122 -9.93 2.79 -4.46
CA PHE A 122 -9.03 3.49 -5.38
C PHE A 122 -9.51 4.91 -5.60
N GLU A 123 -8.55 5.84 -5.64
CA GLU A 123 -8.79 7.24 -5.95
C GLU A 123 -7.79 7.68 -7.02
N GLY A 124 -8.14 8.71 -7.76
CA GLY A 124 -7.20 9.32 -8.69
C GLY A 124 -6.06 10.02 -7.96
N LEU A 125 -4.88 10.01 -8.56
CA LEU A 125 -3.70 10.64 -7.98
C LEU A 125 -3.86 12.17 -7.83
N ASP A 126 -4.79 12.76 -8.58
CA ASP A 126 -5.12 14.19 -8.48
C ASP A 126 -5.66 14.62 -7.11
N LYS A 127 -5.95 13.66 -6.24
CA LYS A 127 -6.36 13.90 -4.84
C LYS A 127 -5.16 14.23 -3.92
N TYR A 128 -3.95 13.99 -4.39
CA TYR A 128 -2.75 14.10 -3.55
C TYR A 128 -1.81 15.23 -3.94
#